data_6624bf727a78c13d24390c2a07581913
#
_entry.id   6624bf727a78c13d24390c2a07581913
#
_cell.length_a   1.000
_cell.length_b   1.000
_cell.length_c   1.000
_cell.angle_alpha   90.00
_cell.angle_beta   90.00
_cell.angle_gamma   90.00
#
_symmetry.space_group_name_H-M   'P 1'
#
loop_
_entity.id
_entity.type
_entity.pdbx_description
1 polymer ?
#
loop_
_entity_poly.entity_id
_entity_poly.type
_entity_poly.pdbx_seq_one_letter_code
_entity_poly.pdbx_strand_id
1 'polypeptide(L)'
;MTAAQQVGPEMGTATGRWELLRALGAVPDSPAAARGVGPALALDPVSDAEHTDAFVLNCPPYASIYLGPQGAIGGEGADRVAGFWRAIGIAPPAEPDHLAALLGLYARLGEAATGARRPATAAALAQSRAVLFWEHLWPWLPAYLDAVTDLAVPSLTGWADLARRALAAEFGDLPPCPRRPLALRAAPPCAQPDTGSACSPAPALTDLVELLTIPVRSGLILTRRRLAEGAGRAGVGFRIGERRFALRAMLEQDPRATLGWLAGEAGRWQQRHRDRAPGDQVTRWWAARAARTGQVLRGYG
;
A
#
# COMPACT_ATOMS: atom_id res chain seq x y z
N MET A 1 0.02 -4.99 -46.60
CA MET A 1 -0.12 -5.41 -45.20
C MET A 1 1.08 -4.87 -44.43
N THR A 2 0.93 -3.69 -43.85
CA THR A 2 2.00 -2.98 -43.16
C THR A 2 1.75 -3.13 -41.67
N ALA A 3 2.65 -3.82 -40.97
CA ALA A 3 2.59 -4.03 -39.53
C ALA A 3 2.79 -2.65 -38.82
N ALA A 4 1.79 -2.19 -38.11
CA ALA A 4 1.91 -1.07 -37.20
C ALA A 4 2.75 -1.55 -36.01
N GLN A 5 3.99 -1.10 -35.93
CA GLN A 5 4.81 -1.19 -34.73
C GLN A 5 4.15 -0.37 -33.62
N GLN A 6 3.62 -1.04 -32.61
CA GLN A 6 3.26 -0.41 -31.35
C GLN A 6 4.55 0.02 -30.66
N VAL A 7 4.84 1.32 -30.73
CA VAL A 7 5.89 1.95 -29.93
C VAL A 7 5.32 2.08 -28.52
N GLY A 8 5.61 1.12 -27.66
CA GLY A 8 5.46 1.28 -26.21
C GLY A 8 6.41 2.39 -25.74
N PRO A 9 6.09 3.10 -24.62
CA PRO A 9 6.94 4.17 -24.13
C PRO A 9 8.35 3.62 -23.86
N GLU A 10 9.32 4.17 -24.58
CA GLU A 10 10.74 3.84 -24.36
C GLU A 10 11.13 4.24 -22.93
N MET A 11 11.27 3.29 -22.05
CA MET A 11 11.77 3.48 -20.68
C MET A 11 13.26 3.90 -20.62
N GLY A 12 13.85 4.30 -21.75
CA GLY A 12 15.28 4.48 -21.93
C GLY A 12 15.83 5.88 -21.65
N THR A 13 14.99 6.92 -21.55
CA THR A 13 15.45 8.28 -21.25
C THR A 13 15.10 8.69 -19.83
N ALA A 14 15.99 9.45 -19.16
CA ALA A 14 15.73 9.94 -17.81
C ALA A 14 14.41 10.74 -17.71
N THR A 15 14.07 11.49 -18.74
CA THR A 15 12.81 12.28 -18.81
C THR A 15 11.59 11.37 -18.85
N GLY A 16 11.57 10.33 -19.68
CA GLY A 16 10.47 9.39 -19.77
C GLY A 16 10.20 8.63 -18.47
N ARG A 17 11.25 8.36 -17.68
CA ARG A 17 11.15 7.71 -16.35
C ARG A 17 10.34 8.58 -15.36
N TRP A 18 10.63 9.87 -15.28
CA TRP A 18 9.95 10.76 -14.35
C TRP A 18 8.50 11.04 -14.77
N GLU A 19 8.27 11.16 -16.06
CA GLU A 19 6.92 11.28 -16.63
C GLU A 19 6.07 10.03 -16.34
N LEU A 20 6.64 8.83 -16.49
CA LEU A 20 6.00 7.57 -16.14
C LEU A 20 5.56 7.56 -14.67
N LEU A 21 6.44 7.92 -13.74
CA LEU A 21 6.13 7.91 -12.31
C LEU A 21 5.02 8.91 -11.95
N ARG A 22 5.00 10.10 -12.58
CA ARG A 22 3.90 11.06 -12.41
C ARG A 22 2.58 10.51 -12.97
N ALA A 23 2.62 9.94 -14.16
CA ALA A 23 1.44 9.34 -14.77
C ALA A 23 0.88 8.18 -13.92
N LEU A 24 1.75 7.34 -13.36
CA LEU A 24 1.34 6.28 -12.43
C LEU A 24 0.68 6.84 -11.17
N GLY A 25 1.19 7.95 -10.63
CA GLY A 25 0.59 8.62 -9.48
C GLY A 25 -0.76 9.29 -9.79
N ALA A 26 -0.96 9.74 -11.03
CA ALA A 26 -2.19 10.40 -11.45
C ALA A 26 -3.38 9.45 -11.59
N VAL A 27 -3.15 8.16 -11.85
CA VAL A 27 -4.25 7.19 -12.00
C VAL A 27 -5.14 7.11 -10.76
N PRO A 28 -4.64 6.98 -9.53
CA PRO A 28 -5.49 6.94 -8.35
C PRO A 28 -5.95 8.32 -7.83
N ASP A 29 -5.51 9.41 -8.45
CA ASP A 29 -5.84 10.78 -8.00
C ASP A 29 -7.30 11.14 -8.27
N SER A 30 -7.73 10.98 -9.51
CA SER A 30 -9.12 11.22 -9.89
C SER A 30 -9.49 10.49 -11.18
N PRO A 31 -10.80 10.23 -11.44
CA PRO A 31 -11.24 9.66 -12.71
C PRO A 31 -10.80 10.48 -13.93
N ALA A 32 -10.79 11.81 -13.82
CA ALA A 32 -10.35 12.69 -14.88
C ALA A 32 -8.85 12.57 -15.15
N ALA A 33 -8.03 12.52 -14.10
CA ALA A 33 -6.59 12.31 -14.21
C ALA A 33 -6.27 10.94 -14.80
N ALA A 34 -6.94 9.88 -14.34
CA ALA A 34 -6.79 8.53 -14.89
C ALA A 34 -7.07 8.48 -16.40
N ARG A 35 -8.16 9.11 -16.86
CA ARG A 35 -8.48 9.22 -18.29
C ARG A 35 -7.43 10.01 -19.07
N GLY A 36 -6.87 11.05 -18.46
CA GLY A 36 -5.84 11.88 -19.09
C GLY A 36 -4.53 11.13 -19.35
N VAL A 37 -4.11 10.27 -18.43
CA VAL A 37 -2.82 9.55 -18.54
C VAL A 37 -2.96 8.13 -19.09
N GLY A 38 -4.16 7.54 -19.06
CA GLY A 38 -4.41 6.16 -19.47
C GLY A 38 -3.86 5.81 -20.86
N PRO A 39 -4.12 6.60 -21.91
CA PRO A 39 -3.58 6.34 -23.25
C PRO A 39 -2.05 6.31 -23.29
N ALA A 40 -1.37 7.22 -22.58
CA ALA A 40 0.10 7.24 -22.50
C ALA A 40 0.67 6.04 -21.75
N LEU A 41 -0.08 5.46 -20.83
CA LEU A 41 0.28 4.24 -20.09
C LEU A 41 -0.18 2.94 -20.80
N ALA A 42 -0.81 3.04 -21.97
CA ALA A 42 -1.44 1.92 -22.69
C ALA A 42 -2.43 1.13 -21.80
N LEU A 43 -3.21 1.82 -20.98
CA LEU A 43 -4.23 1.24 -20.11
C LEU A 43 -5.63 1.40 -20.72
N ASP A 44 -6.46 0.38 -20.54
CA ASP A 44 -7.88 0.47 -20.85
C ASP A 44 -8.55 1.55 -19.98
N PRO A 45 -9.61 2.20 -20.48
CA PRO A 45 -10.34 3.20 -19.71
C PRO A 45 -10.92 2.60 -18.41
N VAL A 46 -10.82 3.37 -17.33
CA VAL A 46 -11.47 3.09 -16.04
C VAL A 46 -12.71 3.96 -15.94
N SER A 47 -13.86 3.38 -15.66
CA SER A 47 -15.09 4.13 -15.40
C SER A 47 -15.01 4.88 -14.07
N ASP A 48 -15.80 5.95 -13.91
CA ASP A 48 -15.88 6.70 -12.66
C ASP A 48 -16.34 5.82 -11.49
N ALA A 49 -17.22 4.85 -11.75
CA ALA A 49 -17.69 3.90 -10.76
C ALA A 49 -16.59 2.94 -10.31
N GLU A 50 -15.82 2.36 -11.25
CA GLU A 50 -14.68 1.48 -10.94
C GLU A 50 -13.58 2.24 -10.21
N HIS A 51 -13.29 3.48 -10.61
CA HIS A 51 -12.32 4.33 -9.94
C HIS A 51 -12.74 4.62 -8.49
N THR A 52 -14.00 4.99 -8.26
CA THR A 52 -14.56 5.25 -6.94
C THR A 52 -14.56 3.98 -6.09
N ASP A 53 -14.99 2.84 -6.65
CA ASP A 53 -14.94 1.56 -5.93
C ASP A 53 -13.52 1.20 -5.53
N ALA A 54 -12.55 1.37 -6.43
CA ALA A 54 -11.15 1.04 -6.17
C ALA A 54 -10.50 1.99 -5.16
N PHE A 55 -10.48 3.29 -5.45
CA PHE A 55 -9.60 4.24 -4.76
C PHE A 55 -10.27 5.04 -3.65
N VAL A 56 -11.60 5.00 -3.56
CA VAL A 56 -12.33 5.61 -2.43
C VAL A 56 -12.82 4.54 -1.46
N LEU A 57 -13.42 3.46 -1.97
CA LEU A 57 -14.10 2.49 -1.11
C LEU A 57 -13.22 1.31 -0.66
N ASN A 58 -12.28 0.85 -1.49
CA ASN A 58 -11.49 -0.35 -1.21
C ASN A 58 -10.03 -0.07 -0.87
N CYS A 59 -9.32 0.67 -1.70
CA CYS A 59 -7.88 0.91 -1.62
C CYS A 59 -7.54 2.40 -1.73
N PRO A 60 -7.92 3.25 -0.76
CA PRO A 60 -7.56 4.67 -0.80
C PRO A 60 -6.04 4.85 -0.86
N PRO A 61 -5.50 5.72 -1.75
CA PRO A 61 -4.08 5.76 -2.07
C PRO A 61 -3.27 6.65 -1.11
N TYR A 62 -3.46 6.50 0.20
CA TYR A 62 -2.80 7.29 1.25
C TYR A 62 -1.89 6.42 2.10
N ALA A 63 -0.62 6.79 2.23
CA ALA A 63 0.36 6.05 3.03
C ALA A 63 -0.06 5.91 4.50
N SER A 64 -0.76 6.90 5.07
CA SER A 64 -1.26 6.91 6.45
C SER A 64 -2.21 5.76 6.77
N ILE A 65 -3.01 5.30 5.80
CA ILE A 65 -3.89 4.13 5.99
C ILE A 65 -3.10 2.85 6.24
N TYR A 66 -1.98 2.70 5.55
CA TYR A 66 -1.19 1.45 5.54
C TYR A 66 -0.08 1.45 6.59
N LEU A 67 0.47 2.63 6.92
CA LEU A 67 1.61 2.80 7.82
C LEU A 67 1.28 3.53 9.12
N GLY A 68 0.13 4.19 9.19
CA GLY A 68 -0.32 4.91 10.38
C GLY A 68 -0.90 3.96 11.43
N PRO A 69 -0.69 4.23 12.72
CA PRO A 69 -1.16 3.39 13.82
C PRO A 69 -2.69 3.35 13.93
N GLN A 70 -3.39 4.32 13.34
CA GLN A 70 -4.85 4.41 13.33
C GLN A 70 -5.50 3.70 12.12
N GLY A 71 -4.72 3.46 11.03
CA GLY A 71 -5.23 2.88 9.78
C GLY A 71 -6.28 3.75 9.07
N ALA A 72 -6.16 5.07 9.21
CA ALA A 72 -7.07 6.08 8.67
C ALA A 72 -6.29 7.14 7.87
N ILE A 73 -6.99 7.91 7.05
CA ILE A 73 -6.42 9.06 6.33
C ILE A 73 -6.03 10.13 7.35
N GLY A 74 -4.85 10.73 7.18
CA GLY A 74 -4.34 11.78 8.05
C GLY A 74 -3.59 11.26 9.28
N GLY A 75 -3.62 12.04 10.36
CA GLY A 75 -2.97 11.73 11.64
C GLY A 75 -1.46 11.57 11.54
N GLU A 76 -0.87 10.83 12.49
CA GLU A 76 0.58 10.67 12.63
C GLU A 76 1.26 10.15 11.34
N GLY A 77 0.57 9.29 10.56
CA GLY A 77 1.09 8.78 9.30
C GLY A 77 1.31 9.89 8.26
N ALA A 78 0.32 10.77 8.08
CA ALA A 78 0.39 11.91 7.18
C ALA A 78 1.34 12.99 7.72
N ASP A 79 1.35 13.26 9.04
CA ASP A 79 2.24 14.22 9.67
C ASP A 79 3.72 13.88 9.47
N ARG A 80 4.06 12.58 9.50
CA ARG A 80 5.41 12.09 9.20
C ARG A 80 5.83 12.44 7.77
N VAL A 81 4.94 12.24 6.81
CA VAL A 81 5.20 12.60 5.40
C VAL A 81 5.29 14.12 5.24
N ALA A 82 4.37 14.88 5.85
CA ALA A 82 4.43 16.34 5.85
C ALA A 82 5.74 16.86 6.47
N GLY A 83 6.25 16.18 7.51
CA GLY A 83 7.56 16.45 8.10
C GLY A 83 8.70 16.31 7.11
N PHE A 84 8.67 15.27 6.27
CA PHE A 84 9.65 15.08 5.21
C PHE A 84 9.62 16.22 4.18
N TRP A 85 8.41 16.64 3.71
CA TRP A 85 8.27 17.80 2.81
C TRP A 85 8.94 19.05 3.37
N ARG A 86 8.68 19.36 4.66
CA ARG A 86 9.29 20.52 5.34
C ARG A 86 10.81 20.37 5.47
N ALA A 87 11.30 19.16 5.78
CA ALA A 87 12.73 18.90 5.96
C ALA A 87 13.54 19.13 4.67
N ILE A 88 12.94 18.94 3.50
CA ILE A 88 13.56 19.26 2.21
C ILE A 88 13.28 20.69 1.73
N GLY A 89 12.68 21.55 2.57
CA GLY A 89 12.42 22.97 2.28
C GLY A 89 11.22 23.21 1.37
N ILE A 90 10.29 22.26 1.24
CA ILE A 90 9.09 22.38 0.41
C ILE A 90 7.86 22.38 1.31
N ALA A 91 6.93 23.30 1.09
CA ALA A 91 5.63 23.30 1.77
C ALA A 91 4.85 22.02 1.39
N PRO A 92 4.33 21.26 2.37
CA PRO A 92 3.53 20.08 2.08
C PRO A 92 2.21 20.50 1.40
N PRO A 93 1.71 19.72 0.42
CA PRO A 93 0.36 19.90 -0.12
C PRO A 93 -0.69 19.54 0.95
N ALA A 94 -1.97 19.74 0.64
CA ALA A 94 -3.07 19.40 1.54
C ALA A 94 -3.09 17.91 1.91
N GLU A 95 -2.73 17.05 0.96
CA GLU A 95 -2.67 15.59 1.10
C GLU A 95 -1.24 15.10 0.82
N PRO A 96 -0.30 15.30 1.76
CA PRO A 96 1.12 15.08 1.51
C PRO A 96 1.49 13.61 1.31
N ASP A 97 0.70 12.69 1.83
CA ASP A 97 0.89 11.24 1.80
C ASP A 97 0.05 10.52 0.75
N HIS A 98 -0.71 11.29 -0.08
CA HIS A 98 -1.39 10.73 -1.25
C HIS A 98 -0.38 10.25 -2.30
N LEU A 99 -0.65 9.14 -2.97
CA LEU A 99 0.30 8.52 -3.92
C LEU A 99 0.71 9.47 -5.06
N ALA A 100 -0.22 10.28 -5.56
CA ALA A 100 0.09 11.29 -6.59
C ALA A 100 1.12 12.31 -6.10
N ALA A 101 0.96 12.80 -4.86
CA ALA A 101 1.88 13.75 -4.25
C ALA A 101 3.27 13.12 -4.02
N LEU A 102 3.31 11.88 -3.54
CA LEU A 102 4.55 11.15 -3.28
C LEU A 102 5.33 10.85 -4.56
N LEU A 103 4.66 10.31 -5.60
CA LEU A 103 5.32 10.01 -6.88
C LEU A 103 5.68 11.28 -7.64
N GLY A 104 4.85 12.33 -7.56
CA GLY A 104 5.15 13.65 -8.12
C GLY A 104 6.39 14.27 -7.49
N LEU A 105 6.53 14.21 -6.15
CA LEU A 105 7.72 14.68 -5.44
C LEU A 105 8.96 13.84 -5.80
N TYR A 106 8.81 12.52 -5.86
CA TYR A 106 9.89 11.61 -6.21
C TYR A 106 10.47 11.92 -7.60
N ALA A 107 9.60 12.10 -8.58
CA ALA A 107 9.98 12.47 -9.93
C ALA A 107 10.67 13.85 -9.97
N ARG A 108 10.09 14.85 -9.27
CA ARG A 108 10.67 16.20 -9.16
C ARG A 108 12.09 16.20 -8.56
N LEU A 109 12.31 15.42 -7.51
CA LEU A 109 13.65 15.27 -6.90
C LEU A 109 14.63 14.62 -7.87
N GLY A 110 14.20 13.64 -8.65
CA GLY A 110 15.02 12.98 -9.66
C GLY A 110 15.44 13.93 -10.78
N GLU A 111 14.49 14.68 -11.33
CA GLU A 111 14.77 15.71 -12.36
C GLU A 111 15.72 16.79 -11.85
N ALA A 112 15.43 17.31 -10.65
CA ALA A 112 16.27 18.34 -10.04
C ALA A 112 17.70 17.85 -9.77
N ALA A 113 17.86 16.57 -9.38
CA ALA A 113 19.19 15.98 -9.19
C ALA A 113 19.95 15.87 -10.52
N THR A 114 19.27 15.47 -11.60
CA THR A 114 19.86 15.35 -12.95
C THR A 114 20.24 16.72 -13.52
N GLY A 115 19.43 17.75 -13.29
CA GLY A 115 19.65 19.11 -13.78
C GLY A 115 20.58 19.97 -12.89
N ALA A 116 21.01 19.46 -11.74
CA ALA A 116 21.80 20.25 -10.80
C ALA A 116 23.24 20.50 -11.31
N ARG A 117 23.62 21.78 -11.37
CA ARG A 117 24.99 22.18 -11.81
C ARG A 117 26.06 21.90 -10.78
N ARG A 118 25.71 21.89 -9.48
CA ARG A 118 26.66 21.65 -8.37
C ARG A 118 26.57 20.20 -7.92
N PRO A 119 27.69 19.44 -7.91
CA PRO A 119 27.70 18.04 -7.48
C PRO A 119 27.11 17.82 -6.08
N ALA A 120 27.39 18.71 -5.13
CA ALA A 120 26.85 18.64 -3.77
C ALA A 120 25.32 18.78 -3.75
N THR A 121 24.75 19.64 -4.60
CA THR A 121 23.29 19.80 -4.74
C THR A 121 22.69 18.55 -5.37
N ALA A 122 23.29 18.01 -6.42
CA ALA A 122 22.85 16.77 -7.06
C ALA A 122 22.82 15.61 -6.04
N ALA A 123 23.89 15.46 -5.25
CA ALA A 123 23.99 14.44 -4.21
C ALA A 123 22.91 14.59 -3.12
N ALA A 124 22.66 15.81 -2.64
CA ALA A 124 21.64 16.08 -1.63
C ALA A 124 20.22 15.74 -2.15
N LEU A 125 19.89 16.09 -3.40
CA LEU A 125 18.61 15.77 -4.03
C LEU A 125 18.45 14.26 -4.26
N ALA A 126 19.50 13.57 -4.71
CA ALA A 126 19.52 12.12 -4.87
C ALA A 126 19.31 11.42 -3.51
N GLN A 127 19.95 11.91 -2.44
CA GLN A 127 19.76 11.41 -1.08
C GLN A 127 18.32 11.63 -0.61
N SER A 128 17.73 12.81 -0.83
CA SER A 128 16.34 13.10 -0.49
C SER A 128 15.39 12.17 -1.23
N ARG A 129 15.64 11.90 -2.52
CA ARG A 129 14.88 10.94 -3.32
C ARG A 129 14.97 9.52 -2.73
N ALA A 130 16.16 9.07 -2.33
CA ALA A 130 16.36 7.77 -1.70
C ALA A 130 15.59 7.65 -0.37
N VAL A 131 15.63 8.71 0.47
CA VAL A 131 14.86 8.74 1.72
C VAL A 131 13.35 8.68 1.43
N LEU A 132 12.84 9.46 0.47
CA LEU A 132 11.42 9.42 0.09
C LEU A 132 11.00 8.01 -0.34
N PHE A 133 11.82 7.33 -1.13
CA PHE A 133 11.54 5.97 -1.58
C PHE A 133 11.49 5.00 -0.40
N TRP A 134 12.56 4.96 0.40
CA TRP A 134 12.70 3.96 1.46
C TRP A 134 11.79 4.18 2.67
N GLU A 135 11.50 5.43 3.03
CA GLU A 135 10.70 5.76 4.22
C GLU A 135 9.21 5.93 3.90
N HIS A 136 8.84 6.39 2.68
CA HIS A 136 7.48 6.82 2.40
C HIS A 136 6.79 6.14 1.21
N LEU A 137 7.52 5.47 0.31
CA LEU A 137 6.94 4.73 -0.83
C LEU A 137 7.04 3.22 -0.63
N TRP A 138 8.26 2.69 -0.57
CA TRP A 138 8.51 1.25 -0.51
C TRP A 138 7.85 0.52 0.67
N PRO A 139 7.69 1.12 1.88
CA PRO A 139 7.13 0.42 3.03
C PRO A 139 5.71 -0.09 2.85
N TRP A 140 4.91 0.49 1.98
CA TRP A 140 3.50 0.14 1.83
C TRP A 140 3.06 -0.15 0.40
N LEU A 141 3.67 0.53 -0.58
CA LEU A 141 3.19 0.54 -1.96
C LEU A 141 3.17 -0.85 -2.60
N PRO A 142 4.15 -1.75 -2.42
CA PRO A 142 4.07 -3.10 -2.96
C PRO A 142 2.86 -3.90 -2.44
N ALA A 143 2.53 -3.79 -1.14
CA ALA A 143 1.37 -4.46 -0.57
C ALA A 143 0.05 -3.82 -1.04
N TYR A 144 0.02 -2.51 -1.16
CA TYR A 144 -1.10 -1.76 -1.72
C TYR A 144 -1.44 -2.19 -3.16
N LEU A 145 -0.43 -2.30 -4.02
CA LEU A 145 -0.61 -2.74 -5.41
C LEU A 145 -1.18 -4.17 -5.50
N ASP A 146 -0.81 -5.05 -4.57
CA ASP A 146 -1.41 -6.38 -4.47
C ASP A 146 -2.89 -6.31 -4.09
N ALA A 147 -3.25 -5.41 -3.17
CA ALA A 147 -4.65 -5.21 -2.78
C ALA A 147 -5.49 -4.62 -3.94
N VAL A 148 -4.91 -3.72 -4.75
CA VAL A 148 -5.57 -3.20 -5.95
C VAL A 148 -5.77 -4.31 -6.99
N THR A 149 -4.78 -5.16 -7.21
CA THR A 149 -4.91 -6.33 -8.12
C THR A 149 -6.03 -7.28 -7.69
N ASP A 150 -6.23 -7.46 -6.37
CA ASP A 150 -7.32 -8.29 -5.82
C ASP A 150 -8.72 -7.74 -6.14
N LEU A 151 -8.84 -6.49 -6.59
CA LEU A 151 -10.13 -5.95 -7.05
C LEU A 151 -10.55 -6.52 -8.42
N ALA A 152 -9.63 -7.18 -9.13
CA ALA A 152 -9.87 -7.84 -10.42
C ALA A 152 -10.53 -6.93 -11.48
N VAL A 153 -10.15 -5.66 -11.50
CA VAL A 153 -10.47 -4.69 -12.55
C VAL A 153 -9.31 -4.70 -13.55
N PRO A 154 -9.50 -5.13 -14.82
CA PRO A 154 -8.39 -5.37 -15.76
C PRO A 154 -7.44 -4.19 -15.93
N SER A 155 -7.98 -2.98 -16.15
CA SER A 155 -7.19 -1.75 -16.31
C SER A 155 -6.38 -1.41 -15.07
N LEU A 156 -6.93 -1.59 -13.87
CA LEU A 156 -6.23 -1.36 -12.60
C LEU A 156 -5.19 -2.44 -12.31
N THR A 157 -5.43 -3.68 -12.74
CA THR A 157 -4.42 -4.74 -12.70
C THR A 157 -3.23 -4.38 -13.60
N GLY A 158 -3.48 -3.93 -14.84
CA GLY A 158 -2.45 -3.45 -15.76
C GLY A 158 -1.65 -2.27 -15.19
N TRP A 159 -2.35 -1.30 -14.56
CA TRP A 159 -1.70 -0.19 -13.86
C TRP A 159 -0.82 -0.68 -12.70
N ALA A 160 -1.33 -1.57 -11.86
CA ALA A 160 -0.57 -2.10 -10.73
C ALA A 160 0.69 -2.85 -11.17
N ASP A 161 0.61 -3.60 -12.28
CA ASP A 161 1.76 -4.30 -12.85
C ASP A 161 2.80 -3.34 -13.43
N LEU A 162 2.36 -2.27 -14.09
CA LEU A 162 3.25 -1.22 -14.58
C LEU A 162 3.94 -0.50 -13.41
N ALA A 163 3.18 -0.16 -12.36
CA ALA A 163 3.72 0.44 -11.14
C ALA A 163 4.74 -0.48 -10.44
N ARG A 164 4.48 -1.79 -10.35
CA ARG A 164 5.45 -2.75 -9.79
C ARG A 164 6.75 -2.77 -10.58
N ARG A 165 6.69 -2.79 -11.91
CA ARG A 165 7.91 -2.74 -12.76
C ARG A 165 8.69 -1.46 -12.55
N ALA A 166 8.00 -0.31 -12.50
CA ALA A 166 8.64 0.97 -12.24
C ALA A 166 9.32 1.00 -10.87
N LEU A 167 8.63 0.54 -9.82
CA LEU A 167 9.19 0.46 -8.47
C LEU A 167 10.37 -0.51 -8.37
N ALA A 168 10.33 -1.64 -9.07
CA ALA A 168 11.45 -2.59 -9.10
C ALA A 168 12.70 -1.98 -9.76
N ALA A 169 12.53 -1.18 -10.82
CA ALA A 169 13.63 -0.44 -11.44
C ALA A 169 14.21 0.60 -10.46
N GLU A 170 13.34 1.36 -9.76
CA GLU A 170 13.79 2.33 -8.74
C GLU A 170 14.53 1.65 -7.58
N PHE A 171 14.02 0.49 -7.12
CA PHE A 171 14.67 -0.31 -6.08
C PHE A 171 16.09 -0.73 -6.47
N GLY A 172 16.30 -1.15 -7.73
CA GLY A 172 17.61 -1.57 -8.23
C GLY A 172 18.61 -0.42 -8.38
N ASP A 173 18.13 0.79 -8.64
CA ASP A 173 18.97 1.98 -8.88
C ASP A 173 19.36 2.73 -7.60
N LEU A 174 18.66 2.48 -6.49
CA LEU A 174 18.89 3.19 -5.24
C LEU A 174 19.91 2.45 -4.36
N PRO A 175 20.71 3.17 -3.57
CA PRO A 175 21.53 2.54 -2.54
C PRO A 175 20.67 1.71 -1.59
N PRO A 176 21.14 0.55 -1.12
CA PRO A 176 20.39 -0.28 -0.17
C PRO A 176 19.99 0.50 1.07
N CYS A 177 18.78 0.26 1.55
CA CYS A 177 18.30 0.87 2.79
C CYS A 177 19.03 0.25 4.00
N PRO A 178 19.84 1.03 4.75
CA PRO A 178 20.65 0.49 5.83
C PRO A 178 19.81 0.10 7.06
N ARG A 179 18.63 0.64 7.19
CA ARG A 179 17.75 0.45 8.36
C ARG A 179 16.30 0.25 7.92
N ARG A 180 15.54 -0.51 8.74
CA ARG A 180 14.10 -0.62 8.53
C ARG A 180 13.46 0.78 8.59
N PRO A 181 12.48 1.08 7.71
CA PRO A 181 11.76 2.35 7.71
C PRO A 181 11.17 2.70 9.07
N LEU A 182 11.16 4.00 9.41
CA LEU A 182 10.71 4.49 10.71
C LEU A 182 9.27 4.05 11.01
N ALA A 183 8.37 4.12 10.03
CA ALA A 183 6.98 3.69 10.18
C ALA A 183 6.86 2.24 10.65
N LEU A 184 7.71 1.34 10.13
CA LEU A 184 7.71 -0.07 10.50
C LEU A 184 8.41 -0.34 11.84
N ARG A 185 9.35 0.52 12.25
CA ARG A 185 9.99 0.45 13.57
C ARG A 185 9.08 0.96 14.68
N ALA A 186 8.33 2.02 14.40
CA ALA A 186 7.37 2.64 15.32
C ALA A 186 6.00 1.94 15.32
N ALA A 187 5.78 0.95 14.43
CA ALA A 187 4.51 0.28 14.33
C ALA A 187 4.11 -0.38 15.66
N PRO A 188 2.84 -0.25 16.08
CA PRO A 188 2.34 -0.88 17.29
C PRO A 188 2.65 -2.40 17.29
N PRO A 189 2.88 -3.01 18.45
CA PRO A 189 3.08 -4.46 18.52
C PRO A 189 1.86 -5.19 17.96
N CYS A 190 2.10 -6.31 17.28
CA CYS A 190 1.03 -7.26 16.99
C CYS A 190 0.55 -7.84 18.31
N ALA A 191 -0.75 -8.11 18.45
CA ALA A 191 -1.26 -8.83 19.63
C ALA A 191 -0.42 -10.08 19.87
N GLN A 192 -0.07 -10.35 21.12
CA GLN A 192 0.63 -11.58 21.46
C GLN A 192 -0.42 -12.67 21.67
N PRO A 193 -0.26 -13.88 21.12
CA PRO A 193 -1.01 -15.01 21.63
C PRO A 193 -0.55 -15.20 23.08
N ASP A 194 -1.50 -15.39 23.98
CA ASP A 194 -1.19 -15.72 25.36
C ASP A 194 -0.36 -17.00 25.41
N THR A 195 0.93 -16.86 25.70
CA THR A 195 1.82 -17.97 25.97
C THR A 195 1.69 -18.34 27.43
N GLY A 196 0.59 -19.00 27.80
CA GLY A 196 0.55 -19.80 29.01
C GLY A 196 0.23 -19.12 30.33
N SER A 197 -0.30 -17.93 30.38
CA SER A 197 -0.95 -17.43 31.60
C SER A 197 -2.45 -17.73 31.54
N ALA A 198 -2.89 -18.65 32.37
CA ALA A 198 -4.28 -19.11 32.48
C ALA A 198 -5.28 -17.99 32.89
N CYS A 199 -4.87 -16.72 32.86
CA CYS A 199 -5.63 -15.61 33.40
C CYS A 199 -5.61 -14.34 32.52
N SER A 200 -5.14 -14.39 31.25
CA SER A 200 -5.33 -13.24 30.36
C SER A 200 -6.69 -13.35 29.67
N PRO A 201 -7.58 -12.35 29.83
CA PRO A 201 -8.86 -12.37 29.12
C PRO A 201 -8.61 -12.32 27.60
N ALA A 202 -9.40 -13.10 26.83
CA ALA A 202 -9.41 -12.98 25.37
C ALA A 202 -9.54 -11.49 24.99
N PRO A 203 -8.79 -10.99 23.98
CA PRO A 203 -8.91 -9.60 23.58
C PRO A 203 -10.37 -9.27 23.27
N ALA A 204 -10.80 -8.11 23.71
CA ALA A 204 -12.14 -7.65 23.41
C ALA A 204 -12.34 -7.68 21.89
N LEU A 205 -13.57 -7.99 21.44
CA LEU A 205 -13.91 -8.00 20.01
C LEU A 205 -13.47 -6.71 19.31
N THR A 206 -13.54 -5.59 20.01
CA THR A 206 -13.06 -4.28 19.52
C THR A 206 -11.57 -4.29 19.20
N ASP A 207 -10.73 -4.87 20.07
CA ASP A 207 -9.27 -4.92 19.89
C ASP A 207 -8.89 -5.82 18.72
N LEU A 208 -9.61 -6.92 18.53
CA LEU A 208 -9.42 -7.81 17.40
C LEU A 208 -9.80 -7.14 16.07
N VAL A 209 -10.95 -6.46 16.03
CA VAL A 209 -11.39 -5.69 14.85
C VAL A 209 -10.39 -4.58 14.52
N GLU A 210 -9.90 -3.86 15.54
CA GLU A 210 -8.87 -2.83 15.36
C GLU A 210 -7.56 -3.42 14.85
N LEU A 211 -7.07 -4.51 15.45
CA LEU A 211 -5.88 -5.22 14.97
C LEU A 211 -6.00 -5.54 13.48
N LEU A 212 -7.10 -6.16 13.07
CA LEU A 212 -7.27 -6.71 11.72
C LEU A 212 -7.50 -5.65 10.64
N THR A 213 -8.10 -4.51 11.01
CA THR A 213 -8.41 -3.45 10.05
C THR A 213 -7.30 -2.42 9.87
N ILE A 214 -6.24 -2.47 10.68
CA ILE A 214 -5.05 -1.62 10.58
C ILE A 214 -3.89 -2.41 9.96
N PRO A 215 -3.52 -2.14 8.69
CA PRO A 215 -2.54 -2.96 7.97
C PRO A 215 -1.19 -3.08 8.68
N VAL A 216 -0.63 -1.97 9.18
CA VAL A 216 0.68 -1.99 9.87
C VAL A 216 0.65 -2.80 11.19
N ARG A 217 -0.52 -3.04 11.78
CA ARG A 217 -0.67 -3.90 12.97
C ARG A 217 -0.81 -5.36 12.60
N SER A 218 -1.61 -5.67 11.58
CA SER A 218 -1.97 -7.04 11.21
C SER A 218 -1.06 -7.67 10.16
N GLY A 219 -0.45 -6.89 9.28
CA GLY A 219 0.21 -7.38 8.07
C GLY A 219 -0.76 -7.75 6.94
N LEU A 220 -2.05 -7.40 7.07
CA LEU A 220 -3.09 -7.68 6.10
C LEU A 220 -3.71 -6.39 5.57
N ILE A 221 -4.11 -6.39 4.30
CA ILE A 221 -4.98 -5.35 3.75
C ILE A 221 -6.34 -5.99 3.46
N LEU A 222 -7.30 -5.74 4.35
CA LEU A 222 -8.67 -6.22 4.21
C LEU A 222 -9.51 -5.12 3.54
N THR A 223 -9.77 -5.26 2.24
CA THR A 223 -10.66 -4.38 1.49
C THR A 223 -12.12 -4.70 1.80
N ARG A 224 -13.05 -3.77 1.50
CA ARG A 224 -14.49 -4.03 1.62
C ARG A 224 -14.93 -5.20 0.75
N ARG A 225 -14.41 -5.27 -0.48
CA ARG A 225 -14.68 -6.38 -1.41
C ARG A 225 -14.22 -7.71 -0.83
N ARG A 226 -13.02 -7.74 -0.25
CA ARG A 226 -12.48 -8.95 0.37
C ARG A 226 -13.28 -9.40 1.59
N LEU A 227 -13.79 -8.45 2.40
CA LEU A 227 -14.69 -8.77 3.51
C LEU A 227 -16.03 -9.32 3.02
N ALA A 228 -16.59 -8.78 1.93
CA ALA A 228 -17.82 -9.31 1.34
C ALA A 228 -17.64 -10.75 0.82
N GLU A 229 -16.53 -11.04 0.13
CA GLU A 229 -16.19 -12.41 -0.27
C GLU A 229 -16.00 -13.34 0.94
N GLY A 230 -15.37 -12.82 1.99
CA GLY A 230 -15.17 -13.54 3.24
C GLY A 230 -16.48 -13.88 3.95
N ALA A 231 -17.43 -12.96 3.97
CA ALA A 231 -18.75 -13.19 4.52
C ALA A 231 -19.48 -14.33 3.78
N GLY A 232 -19.42 -14.32 2.44
CA GLY A 232 -19.97 -15.43 1.64
C GLY A 232 -19.32 -16.79 1.95
N ARG A 233 -18.00 -16.81 2.13
CA ARG A 233 -17.24 -18.04 2.50
C ARG A 233 -17.52 -18.53 3.91
N ALA A 234 -17.72 -17.60 4.84
CA ALA A 234 -18.08 -17.90 6.23
C ALA A 234 -19.58 -18.21 6.41
N GLY A 235 -20.40 -18.04 5.38
CA GLY A 235 -21.85 -18.26 5.44
C GLY A 235 -22.58 -17.22 6.28
N VAL A 236 -22.02 -16.01 6.45
CA VAL A 236 -22.62 -14.92 7.23
C VAL A 236 -23.08 -13.77 6.34
N GLY A 237 -24.02 -12.98 6.84
CA GLY A 237 -24.52 -11.80 6.13
C GLY A 237 -23.48 -10.68 6.10
N PHE A 238 -23.27 -10.06 4.92
CA PHE A 238 -22.40 -8.90 4.77
C PHE A 238 -23.18 -7.60 4.97
N ARG A 239 -22.76 -6.78 5.91
CA ARG A 239 -23.31 -5.43 6.12
C ARG A 239 -22.47 -4.40 5.37
N ILE A 240 -23.10 -3.65 4.49
CA ILE A 240 -22.47 -2.53 3.77
C ILE A 240 -22.15 -1.42 4.77
N GLY A 241 -20.91 -0.95 4.78
CA GLY A 241 -20.46 0.09 5.69
C GLY A 241 -18.94 0.19 5.77
N GLU A 242 -18.46 0.83 6.81
CA GLU A 242 -17.03 0.87 7.15
C GLU A 242 -16.48 -0.54 7.39
N ARG A 243 -15.20 -0.77 7.03
CA ARG A 243 -14.54 -2.09 7.19
C ARG A 243 -14.62 -2.62 8.61
N ARG A 244 -14.44 -1.74 9.62
CA ARG A 244 -14.54 -2.10 11.04
C ARG A 244 -15.94 -2.60 11.41
N PHE A 245 -16.96 -1.90 10.93
CA PHE A 245 -18.37 -2.28 11.15
C PHE A 245 -18.72 -3.62 10.48
N ALA A 246 -18.32 -3.77 9.21
CA ALA A 246 -18.56 -5.02 8.47
C ALA A 246 -17.89 -6.23 9.15
N LEU A 247 -16.60 -6.09 9.51
CA LEU A 247 -15.86 -7.16 10.18
C LEU A 247 -16.45 -7.50 11.55
N ARG A 248 -16.83 -6.50 12.35
CA ARG A 248 -17.50 -6.71 13.63
C ARG A 248 -18.79 -7.51 13.44
N ALA A 249 -19.63 -7.11 12.48
CA ALA A 249 -20.90 -7.80 12.23
C ALA A 249 -20.71 -9.25 11.76
N MET A 250 -19.65 -9.56 11.02
CA MET A 250 -19.30 -10.94 10.65
C MET A 250 -18.90 -11.77 11.89
N LEU A 251 -18.06 -11.22 12.76
CA LEU A 251 -17.62 -11.86 14.00
C LEU A 251 -18.75 -12.06 15.01
N GLU A 252 -19.73 -11.15 15.07
CA GLU A 252 -20.91 -11.27 15.93
C GLU A 252 -21.88 -12.35 15.43
N GLN A 253 -21.97 -12.60 14.10
CA GLN A 253 -22.86 -13.61 13.52
C GLN A 253 -22.31 -15.03 13.68
N ASP A 254 -21.07 -15.26 13.29
CA ASP A 254 -20.37 -16.54 13.46
C ASP A 254 -18.87 -16.28 13.70
N PRO A 255 -18.44 -16.20 14.97
CA PRO A 255 -17.05 -15.97 15.31
C PRO A 255 -16.12 -17.05 14.75
N ARG A 256 -16.54 -18.33 14.84
CA ARG A 256 -15.70 -19.47 14.46
C ARG A 256 -15.43 -19.51 12.96
N ALA A 257 -16.47 -19.42 12.15
CA ALA A 257 -16.33 -19.40 10.68
C ALA A 257 -15.55 -18.17 10.22
N THR A 258 -15.83 -16.99 10.80
CA THR A 258 -15.14 -15.74 10.48
C THR A 258 -13.65 -15.79 10.85
N LEU A 259 -13.30 -16.28 12.04
CA LEU A 259 -11.90 -16.43 12.48
C LEU A 259 -11.15 -17.44 11.61
N GLY A 260 -11.78 -18.55 11.23
CA GLY A 260 -11.21 -19.53 10.32
C GLY A 260 -10.88 -18.93 8.96
N TRP A 261 -11.80 -18.15 8.38
CA TRP A 261 -11.55 -17.42 7.13
C TRP A 261 -10.41 -16.39 7.29
N LEU A 262 -10.42 -15.60 8.34
CA LEU A 262 -9.38 -14.60 8.63
C LEU A 262 -7.99 -15.23 8.81
N ALA A 263 -7.90 -16.39 9.45
CA ALA A 263 -6.65 -17.13 9.58
C ALA A 263 -6.13 -17.59 8.21
N GLY A 264 -7.02 -17.99 7.30
CA GLY A 264 -6.68 -18.27 5.91
C GLY A 264 -6.17 -17.03 5.17
N GLU A 265 -6.81 -15.87 5.37
CA GLU A 265 -6.36 -14.60 4.79
C GLU A 265 -4.96 -14.20 5.31
N ALA A 266 -4.70 -14.37 6.58
CA ALA A 266 -3.39 -14.11 7.14
C ALA A 266 -2.32 -15.01 6.51
N GLY A 267 -2.62 -16.28 6.27
CA GLY A 267 -1.75 -17.21 5.55
C GLY A 267 -1.51 -16.77 4.10
N ARG A 268 -2.55 -16.34 3.39
CA ARG A 268 -2.47 -15.83 2.01
C ARG A 268 -1.57 -14.59 1.92
N TRP A 269 -1.73 -13.62 2.83
CA TRP A 269 -0.90 -12.43 2.88
C TRP A 269 0.53 -12.74 3.28
N GLN A 270 0.75 -13.64 4.24
CA GLN A 270 2.08 -14.10 4.61
C GLN A 270 2.84 -14.68 3.42
N GLN A 271 2.19 -15.57 2.64
CA GLN A 271 2.79 -16.17 1.46
C GLN A 271 3.09 -15.11 0.38
N ARG A 272 2.15 -14.24 0.09
CA ARG A 272 2.32 -13.14 -0.87
C ARG A 272 3.50 -12.23 -0.50
N HIS A 273 3.66 -11.91 0.77
CA HIS A 273 4.80 -11.11 1.23
C HIS A 273 6.13 -11.87 1.10
N ARG A 274 6.15 -13.19 1.28
CA ARG A 274 7.35 -14.01 1.09
C ARG A 274 7.75 -14.13 -0.36
N ASP A 275 6.79 -14.27 -1.25
CA ASP A 275 7.01 -14.46 -2.69
C ASP A 275 7.40 -13.15 -3.40
N ARG A 276 7.24 -12.01 -2.73
CA ARG A 276 7.56 -10.72 -3.31
C ARG A 276 9.06 -10.54 -3.45
N ALA A 277 9.50 -10.35 -4.68
CA ALA A 277 10.87 -10.01 -5.00
C ALA A 277 11.08 -8.47 -5.00
N PRO A 278 12.25 -7.98 -4.60
CA PRO A 278 13.30 -8.70 -3.89
C PRO A 278 12.93 -8.92 -2.42
N GLY A 279 13.30 -10.05 -1.82
CA GLY A 279 13.03 -10.40 -0.43
C GLY A 279 13.82 -9.56 0.57
N ASP A 280 13.51 -8.28 0.69
CA ASP A 280 14.18 -7.30 1.54
C ASP A 280 13.67 -7.29 3.00
N GLN A 281 14.18 -6.37 3.82
CA GLN A 281 13.77 -6.24 5.22
C GLN A 281 12.31 -5.78 5.39
N VAL A 282 11.73 -5.06 4.42
CA VAL A 282 10.34 -4.60 4.46
C VAL A 282 9.41 -5.78 4.18
N THR A 283 9.66 -6.54 3.13
CA THR A 283 8.85 -7.71 2.76
C THR A 283 8.88 -8.78 3.85
N ARG A 284 10.07 -9.04 4.44
CA ARG A 284 10.18 -9.95 5.59
C ARG A 284 9.41 -9.47 6.81
N TRP A 285 9.40 -8.16 7.07
CA TRP A 285 8.64 -7.59 8.18
C TRP A 285 7.14 -7.79 8.00
N TRP A 286 6.60 -7.50 6.81
CA TRP A 286 5.19 -7.72 6.50
C TRP A 286 4.80 -9.20 6.60
N ALA A 287 5.64 -10.11 6.08
CA ALA A 287 5.42 -11.56 6.19
C ALA A 287 5.37 -12.03 7.66
N ALA A 288 6.27 -11.52 8.50
CA ALA A 288 6.29 -11.83 9.93
C ALA A 288 5.04 -11.31 10.66
N ARG A 289 4.54 -10.10 10.27
CA ARG A 289 3.30 -9.55 10.82
C ARG A 289 2.09 -10.41 10.47
N ALA A 290 1.92 -10.74 9.20
CA ALA A 290 0.82 -11.60 8.74
C ALA A 290 0.86 -12.99 9.41
N ALA A 291 2.07 -13.58 9.53
CA ALA A 291 2.26 -14.86 10.22
C ALA A 291 1.79 -14.78 11.68
N ARG A 292 2.18 -13.71 12.39
CA ARG A 292 1.80 -13.50 13.79
C ARG A 292 0.29 -13.33 13.94
N THR A 293 -0.35 -12.54 13.08
CA THR A 293 -1.81 -12.42 13.05
C THR A 293 -2.48 -13.77 12.85
N GLY A 294 -1.99 -14.59 11.91
CA GLY A 294 -2.50 -15.94 11.71
C GLY A 294 -2.35 -16.85 12.94
N GLN A 295 -1.27 -16.70 13.72
CA GLN A 295 -1.09 -17.42 14.98
C GLN A 295 -2.12 -16.99 16.03
N VAL A 296 -2.30 -15.67 16.20
CA VAL A 296 -3.31 -15.10 17.11
C VAL A 296 -4.70 -15.62 16.77
N LEU A 297 -5.11 -15.55 15.50
CA LEU A 297 -6.43 -15.99 15.04
C LEU A 297 -6.70 -17.48 15.30
N ARG A 298 -5.69 -18.34 15.12
CA ARG A 298 -5.82 -19.78 15.43
C ARG A 298 -5.91 -20.08 16.92
N GLY A 299 -5.45 -19.19 17.76
CA GLY A 299 -5.57 -19.34 19.21
C GLY A 299 -6.97 -19.04 19.75
N TYR A 300 -7.86 -18.46 18.93
CA TYR A 300 -9.27 -18.15 19.28
C TYR A 300 -10.29 -19.14 18.67
N GLY A 301 -9.90 -20.01 17.78
CA GLY A 301 -10.73 -21.04 17.17
C GLY A 301 -10.51 -22.41 17.76
#